data_544d0ac04975ec9055d06ace7f7e0b1d
#
_entry.id   544d0ac04975ec9055d06ace7f7e0b1d
#
_cell.length_a   1.000
_cell.length_b   1.000
_cell.length_c   1.000
_cell.angle_alpha   90.00
_cell.angle_beta   90.00
_cell.angle_gamma   90.00
#
_symmetry.space_group_name_H-M   'P 1'
#
loop_
_entity.id
_entity.type
_entity.pdbx_description
1 polymer ?
#
loop_
_entity_poly.entity_id
_entity_poly.type
_entity_poly.pdbx_seq_one_letter_code
_entity_poly.pdbx_strand_id
1 'polypeptide(L)'
;MKTEDYEIKQKMLDSLSLSDSVMRRFEKVYGTIEQVFKENTKGYRFFNGKDYNSYVKNMYGGLITVFGDGCMNLYSEQRNEKMMEMINTAIDSNQGKRVIILTGAEHKYYFDNALSDRKGVRLRQLADFMPLGNEAMTQEMEQYLELGLSDEYYTNKEIMYWSALIPFLHGPNMDENPYSIHAEALKKAEKIIKKWEQSSAKNSVLLYFNQAWYHLCTKNYKTAIAFSDKTMKHLGDVPLELQNFIIPFFWRNLGFCYDLQGKRKQAVRAYLKGIKYCKEKKMDTKNIEYIFKDYDKVAYHI
;
A
#
# COMPACT_ATOMS: atom_id res chain seq x y z
N MET A 1 -14.20 -13.11 9.16
CA MET A 1 -15.65 -13.38 9.34
C MET A 1 -16.22 -12.20 10.12
N LYS A 2 -16.92 -11.27 9.42
CA LYS A 2 -17.64 -10.17 10.10
C LYS A 2 -18.93 -10.75 10.63
N THR A 3 -19.03 -10.93 11.93
CA THR A 3 -20.29 -11.31 12.60
C THR A 3 -21.12 -10.06 12.84
N GLU A 4 -22.42 -10.19 13.00
CA GLU A 4 -23.32 -9.09 13.36
C GLU A 4 -22.84 -8.34 14.61
N ASP A 5 -22.26 -9.05 15.57
CA ASP A 5 -21.59 -8.50 16.74
C ASP A 5 -20.40 -7.59 16.39
N TYR A 6 -19.63 -7.92 15.36
CA TYR A 6 -18.54 -7.06 14.88
C TYR A 6 -19.04 -5.73 14.32
N GLU A 7 -20.12 -5.75 13.54
CA GLU A 7 -20.68 -4.52 12.96
C GLU A 7 -21.27 -3.59 14.02
N ILE A 8 -21.91 -4.17 15.06
CA ILE A 8 -22.40 -3.41 16.20
C ILE A 8 -21.21 -2.74 16.94
N LYS A 9 -20.18 -3.50 17.24
CA LYS A 9 -18.97 -3.01 17.91
C LYS A 9 -18.24 -1.97 17.08
N GLN A 10 -18.18 -2.15 15.76
CA GLN A 10 -17.59 -1.14 14.87
C GLN A 10 -18.36 0.20 14.93
N LYS A 11 -19.70 0.16 14.92
CA LYS A 11 -20.51 1.38 15.10
C LYS A 11 -20.31 2.04 16.46
N MET A 12 -20.13 1.23 17.53
CA MET A 12 -19.78 1.79 18.84
C MET A 12 -18.41 2.46 18.85
N LEU A 13 -17.42 1.85 18.20
CA LEU A 13 -16.09 2.43 18.04
C LEU A 13 -16.12 3.73 17.26
N ASP A 14 -16.86 3.77 16.16
CA ASP A 14 -17.06 4.98 15.35
C ASP A 14 -17.70 6.10 16.18
N SER A 15 -18.71 5.76 17.00
CA SER A 15 -19.34 6.71 17.92
C SER A 15 -18.39 7.20 19.00
N LEU A 16 -17.56 6.34 19.58
CA LEU A 16 -16.54 6.71 20.56
C LEU A 16 -15.49 7.62 19.94
N SER A 17 -15.01 7.32 18.75
CA SER A 17 -14.03 8.15 18.06
C SER A 17 -14.57 9.55 17.76
N LEU A 18 -15.84 9.67 17.39
CA LEU A 18 -16.52 10.96 17.19
C LEU A 18 -16.72 11.76 18.49
N SER A 19 -16.82 11.12 19.64
CA SER A 19 -17.03 11.75 20.94
C SER A 19 -15.73 12.11 21.66
N ASP A 20 -14.63 11.43 21.35
CA ASP A 20 -13.35 11.62 22.01
C ASP A 20 -12.73 12.99 21.69
N SER A 21 -12.32 13.72 22.74
CA SER A 21 -11.80 15.08 22.58
C SER A 21 -10.45 15.15 21.86
N VAL A 22 -9.63 14.12 22.00
CA VAL A 22 -8.31 14.03 21.34
C VAL A 22 -8.52 13.74 19.86
N MET A 23 -9.40 12.80 19.54
CA MET A 23 -9.75 12.45 18.15
C MET A 23 -10.34 13.67 17.43
N ARG A 24 -11.31 14.36 18.03
CA ARG A 24 -11.91 15.57 17.43
C ARG A 24 -10.90 16.69 17.22
N ARG A 25 -9.99 16.92 18.19
CA ARG A 25 -8.92 17.91 18.03
C ARG A 25 -7.97 17.51 16.89
N PHE A 26 -7.67 16.24 16.80
CA PHE A 26 -6.81 15.67 15.82
C PHE A 26 -7.40 15.80 14.41
N GLU A 27 -8.65 15.39 14.23
CA GLU A 27 -9.39 15.52 12.98
C GLU A 27 -9.57 16.98 12.54
N LYS A 28 -9.73 17.89 13.49
CA LYS A 28 -9.81 19.33 13.20
C LYS A 28 -8.51 19.88 12.61
N VAL A 29 -7.36 19.37 13.04
CA VAL A 29 -6.03 19.85 12.60
C VAL A 29 -5.57 19.15 11.32
N TYR A 30 -5.80 17.84 11.23
CA TYR A 30 -5.18 16.99 10.19
C TYR A 30 -6.19 16.37 9.23
N GLY A 31 -7.48 16.49 9.50
CA GLY A 31 -8.53 15.74 8.82
C GLY A 31 -8.73 14.35 9.42
N THR A 32 -9.71 13.61 8.91
CA THR A 32 -9.91 12.20 9.29
C THR A 32 -8.71 11.37 8.83
N ILE A 33 -8.49 10.21 9.47
CA ILE A 33 -7.40 9.31 9.08
C ILE A 33 -7.49 8.94 7.58
N GLU A 34 -8.70 8.78 7.07
CA GLU A 34 -8.95 8.51 5.67
C GLU A 34 -8.53 9.68 4.76
N GLN A 35 -8.85 10.91 5.16
CA GLN A 35 -8.42 12.12 4.45
C GLN A 35 -6.90 12.27 4.50
N VAL A 36 -6.28 12.02 5.65
CA VAL A 36 -4.82 12.05 5.81
C VAL A 36 -4.14 11.09 4.84
N PHE A 37 -4.65 9.85 4.73
CA PHE A 37 -4.11 8.87 3.80
C PHE A 37 -4.40 9.22 2.34
N LYS A 38 -5.59 9.73 2.02
CA LYS A 38 -5.97 10.12 0.65
C LYS A 38 -5.18 11.31 0.14
N GLU A 39 -5.02 12.33 0.98
CA GLU A 39 -4.37 13.58 0.56
C GLU A 39 -2.85 13.50 0.58
N ASN A 40 -2.28 12.52 1.29
CA ASN A 40 -0.84 12.36 1.47
C ASN A 40 -0.09 13.68 1.80
N THR A 41 -0.84 14.63 2.40
CA THR A 41 -0.35 16.00 2.64
C THR A 41 0.46 16.13 3.93
N LYS A 42 0.27 15.18 4.87
CA LYS A 42 0.88 15.22 6.19
C LYS A 42 2.23 14.49 6.25
N GLY A 43 2.47 13.59 5.30
CA GLY A 43 3.75 12.95 5.06
C GLY A 43 4.40 12.30 6.29
N TYR A 44 5.67 12.01 6.17
CA TYR A 44 6.45 11.31 7.20
C TYR A 44 6.56 12.07 8.53
N ARG A 45 6.51 13.40 8.53
CA ARG A 45 6.57 14.21 9.76
C ARG A 45 5.37 13.95 10.65
N PHE A 46 4.20 13.84 10.04
CA PHE A 46 2.96 13.53 10.74
C PHE A 46 3.02 12.12 11.33
N PHE A 47 3.31 11.12 10.52
CA PHE A 47 3.33 9.72 10.95
C PHE A 47 4.44 9.39 11.96
N ASN A 48 5.49 10.21 12.02
CA ASN A 48 6.53 10.09 13.04
C ASN A 48 6.37 11.08 14.22
N GLY A 49 5.32 11.89 14.20
CA GLY A 49 5.06 12.91 15.19
C GLY A 49 4.34 12.40 16.44
N LYS A 50 4.43 13.20 17.52
CA LYS A 50 3.75 12.89 18.79
C LYS A 50 2.23 12.84 18.65
N ASP A 51 1.67 13.67 17.78
CA ASP A 51 0.23 13.76 17.57
C ASP A 51 -0.31 12.45 16.96
N TYR A 52 0.38 11.88 15.96
CA TYR A 52 0.00 10.60 15.40
C TYR A 52 0.17 9.46 16.42
N ASN A 53 1.24 9.47 17.19
CA ASN A 53 1.43 8.52 18.29
C ASN A 53 0.26 8.56 19.29
N SER A 54 -0.19 9.76 19.65
CA SER A 54 -1.34 9.95 20.57
C SER A 54 -2.64 9.48 19.94
N TYR A 55 -2.83 9.77 18.66
CA TYR A 55 -3.98 9.28 17.89
C TYR A 55 -4.05 7.76 17.91
N VAL A 56 -2.98 7.07 17.52
CA VAL A 56 -2.91 5.60 17.46
C VAL A 56 -3.14 4.99 18.84
N LYS A 57 -2.52 5.54 19.90
CA LYS A 57 -2.72 5.09 21.27
C LYS A 57 -4.20 5.16 21.68
N ASN A 58 -4.87 6.28 21.37
CA ASN A 58 -6.29 6.45 21.70
C ASN A 58 -7.19 5.56 20.85
N MET A 59 -6.87 5.38 19.58
CA MET A 59 -7.58 4.46 18.70
C MET A 59 -7.54 3.02 19.25
N TYR A 60 -6.37 2.51 19.59
CA TYR A 60 -6.25 1.17 20.18
C TYR A 60 -6.91 1.09 21.56
N GLY A 61 -6.82 2.13 22.39
CA GLY A 61 -7.55 2.21 23.67
C GLY A 61 -9.08 2.12 23.47
N GLY A 62 -9.61 2.81 22.45
CA GLY A 62 -11.01 2.71 22.05
C GLY A 62 -11.39 1.31 21.57
N LEU A 63 -10.54 0.69 20.74
CA LEU A 63 -10.73 -0.69 20.29
C LEU A 63 -10.77 -1.68 21.45
N ILE A 64 -9.84 -1.57 22.41
CA ILE A 64 -9.85 -2.39 23.64
C ILE A 64 -11.13 -2.21 24.43
N THR A 65 -11.59 -0.96 24.57
CA THR A 65 -12.84 -0.65 25.29
C THR A 65 -14.05 -1.32 24.66
N VAL A 66 -14.10 -1.36 23.30
CA VAL A 66 -15.25 -1.91 22.56
C VAL A 66 -15.18 -3.43 22.42
N PHE A 67 -14.01 -3.97 22.09
CA PHE A 67 -13.83 -5.38 21.75
C PHE A 67 -13.30 -6.23 22.91
N GLY A 68 -12.80 -5.59 23.97
CA GLY A 68 -12.16 -6.25 25.12
C GLY A 68 -10.71 -6.67 24.85
N ASP A 69 -9.97 -6.85 25.92
CA ASP A 69 -8.52 -7.17 25.85
C ASP A 69 -8.20 -8.47 25.10
N GLY A 70 -9.06 -9.49 25.22
CA GLY A 70 -8.79 -10.79 24.62
C GLY A 70 -8.69 -10.78 23.09
N CYS A 71 -9.47 -9.93 22.42
CA CYS A 71 -9.44 -9.82 20.97
C CYS A 71 -8.31 -8.93 20.50
N MET A 72 -8.07 -7.82 21.18
CA MET A 72 -7.07 -6.82 20.76
C MET A 72 -5.66 -7.14 21.25
N ASN A 73 -5.54 -7.93 22.31
CA ASN A 73 -4.25 -8.39 22.83
C ASN A 73 -3.46 -9.18 21.78
N LEU A 74 -4.10 -10.08 21.04
CA LEU A 74 -3.48 -10.80 19.92
C LEU A 74 -3.06 -9.86 18.79
N TYR A 75 -3.84 -8.80 18.52
CA TYR A 75 -3.59 -7.92 17.38
C TYR A 75 -2.58 -6.82 17.65
N SER A 76 -2.53 -6.28 18.86
CA SER A 76 -1.67 -5.14 19.17
C SER A 76 -0.62 -5.46 20.24
N GLU A 77 -1.00 -5.89 21.44
CA GLU A 77 -0.04 -6.03 22.54
C GLU A 77 0.93 -7.19 22.35
N GLN A 78 0.45 -8.42 22.16
CA GLN A 78 1.35 -9.58 21.97
C GLN A 78 2.22 -9.45 20.72
N ARG A 79 1.68 -8.86 19.66
CA ARG A 79 2.47 -8.58 18.46
C ARG A 79 3.54 -7.54 18.72
N ASN A 80 3.21 -6.47 19.43
CA ASN A 80 4.18 -5.43 19.79
C ASN A 80 5.24 -5.96 20.77
N GLU A 81 4.85 -6.76 21.75
CA GLU A 81 5.76 -7.43 22.67
C GLU A 81 6.74 -8.32 21.92
N LYS A 82 6.24 -9.13 20.98
CA LYS A 82 7.12 -10.00 20.18
C LYS A 82 8.09 -9.23 19.30
N MET A 83 7.64 -8.14 18.71
CA MET A 83 8.53 -7.24 17.97
C MET A 83 9.56 -6.58 18.90
N MET A 84 9.17 -6.20 20.12
CA MET A 84 10.09 -5.64 21.10
C MET A 84 11.16 -6.64 21.57
N GLU A 85 10.82 -7.92 21.72
CA GLU A 85 11.83 -8.96 21.99
C GLU A 85 12.89 -9.01 20.88
N MET A 86 12.47 -8.95 19.60
CA MET A 86 13.39 -8.93 18.46
C MET A 86 14.23 -7.65 18.43
N ILE A 87 13.61 -6.50 18.69
CA ILE A 87 14.31 -5.20 18.78
C ILE A 87 15.33 -5.22 19.90
N ASN A 88 14.95 -5.73 21.07
CA ASN A 88 15.84 -5.86 22.21
C ASN A 88 17.04 -6.75 21.89
N THR A 89 16.82 -7.89 21.28
CA THR A 89 17.89 -8.80 20.83
C THR A 89 18.83 -8.11 19.84
N ALA A 90 18.28 -7.34 18.90
CA ALA A 90 19.08 -6.60 17.93
C ALA A 90 19.93 -5.50 18.61
N ILE A 91 19.36 -4.78 19.58
CA ILE A 91 20.09 -3.76 20.36
C ILE A 91 21.21 -4.41 21.18
N ASP A 92 20.93 -5.50 21.88
CA ASP A 92 21.89 -6.18 22.73
C ASP A 92 23.07 -6.76 21.92
N SER A 93 22.79 -7.23 20.72
CA SER A 93 23.81 -7.75 19.80
C SER A 93 24.62 -6.64 19.11
N ASN A 94 24.20 -5.38 19.21
CA ASN A 94 24.83 -4.23 18.55
C ASN A 94 25.17 -3.10 19.52
N GLN A 95 25.62 -3.44 20.72
CA GLN A 95 26.03 -2.48 21.74
C GLN A 95 27.04 -1.47 21.17
N GLY A 96 26.87 -0.19 21.49
CA GLY A 96 27.72 0.90 21.00
C GLY A 96 27.51 1.29 19.54
N LYS A 97 26.62 0.60 18.83
CA LYS A 97 26.30 0.92 17.41
C LYS A 97 24.99 1.70 17.30
N ARG A 98 24.74 2.25 16.10
CA ARG A 98 23.47 2.83 15.74
C ARG A 98 22.56 1.73 15.20
N VAL A 99 21.37 1.59 15.77
CA VAL A 99 20.32 0.67 15.33
C VAL A 99 19.16 1.49 14.77
N ILE A 100 18.69 1.16 13.59
CA ILE A 100 17.52 1.79 12.97
C ILE A 100 16.38 0.79 13.00
N ILE A 101 15.23 1.21 13.54
CA ILE A 101 14.00 0.41 13.58
C ILE A 101 13.08 0.94 12.49
N LEU A 102 12.82 0.12 11.46
CA LEU A 102 11.86 0.41 10.41
C LEU A 102 10.58 -0.38 10.71
N THR A 103 9.48 0.34 10.91
CA THR A 103 8.21 -0.24 11.30
C THR A 103 7.03 0.55 10.74
N GLY A 104 5.83 -0.04 10.74
CA GLY A 104 4.60 0.70 10.51
C GLY A 104 4.39 1.77 11.58
N ALA A 105 3.93 2.94 11.18
CA ALA A 105 3.78 4.08 12.07
C ALA A 105 2.88 3.80 13.29
N GLU A 106 1.93 2.89 13.17
CA GLU A 106 1.03 2.48 14.27
C GLU A 106 1.74 1.76 15.42
N HIS A 107 2.93 1.18 15.18
CA HIS A 107 3.70 0.51 16.23
C HIS A 107 4.65 1.46 16.99
N LYS A 108 4.91 2.63 16.38
CA LYS A 108 5.91 3.57 16.89
C LYS A 108 5.66 4.02 18.31
N TYR A 109 4.41 4.34 18.68
CA TYR A 109 4.07 4.79 20.03
C TYR A 109 4.45 3.78 21.10
N TYR A 110 4.28 2.49 20.80
CA TYR A 110 4.63 1.39 21.70
C TYR A 110 6.14 1.27 21.86
N PHE A 111 6.88 1.32 20.77
CA PHE A 111 8.35 1.20 20.80
C PHE A 111 9.00 2.43 21.42
N ASP A 112 8.50 3.63 21.16
CA ASP A 112 8.98 4.85 21.81
C ASP A 112 8.84 4.74 23.33
N ASN A 113 7.70 4.27 23.83
CA ASN A 113 7.49 4.07 25.26
C ASN A 113 8.42 2.99 25.84
N ALA A 114 8.53 1.85 25.19
CA ALA A 114 9.33 0.73 25.68
C ALA A 114 10.84 1.03 25.67
N LEU A 115 11.31 1.88 24.76
CA LEU A 115 12.74 2.22 24.61
C LEU A 115 13.14 3.48 25.36
N SER A 116 12.20 4.34 25.75
CA SER A 116 12.50 5.62 26.43
C SER A 116 13.25 5.42 27.75
N ASP A 117 12.89 4.40 28.50
CA ASP A 117 13.44 4.10 29.83
C ASP A 117 14.50 3.00 29.82
N ARG A 118 14.86 2.50 28.64
CA ARG A 118 15.83 1.43 28.53
C ARG A 118 17.26 1.92 28.80
N LYS A 119 17.89 1.36 29.84
CA LYS A 119 19.29 1.67 30.18
C LYS A 119 20.24 1.37 29.03
N GLY A 120 21.17 2.27 28.78
CA GLY A 120 22.21 2.11 27.73
C GLY A 120 21.69 2.40 26.30
N VAL A 121 20.44 2.81 26.14
CA VAL A 121 19.85 3.19 24.87
C VAL A 121 19.59 4.70 24.86
N ARG A 122 20.02 5.36 23.79
CA ARG A 122 19.63 6.73 23.49
C ARG A 122 18.68 6.72 22.32
N LEU A 123 17.39 6.82 22.60
CA LEU A 123 16.38 6.93 21.56
C LEU A 123 16.50 8.29 20.85
N ARG A 124 16.54 8.25 19.52
CA ARG A 124 16.53 9.44 18.66
C ARG A 124 15.29 9.41 17.79
N GLN A 125 14.63 10.53 17.69
CA GLN A 125 13.46 10.70 16.82
C GLN A 125 13.90 11.20 15.44
N LEU A 126 13.07 10.99 14.42
CA LEU A 126 13.36 11.49 13.09
C LEU A 126 13.62 13.01 13.11
N ALA A 127 12.85 13.77 13.90
CA ALA A 127 13.03 15.21 14.09
C ALA A 127 14.41 15.61 14.61
N ASP A 128 15.13 14.71 15.28
CA ASP A 128 16.49 14.99 15.76
C ASP A 128 17.53 15.03 14.62
N PHE A 129 17.21 14.45 13.49
CA PHE A 129 18.08 14.37 12.31
C PHE A 129 17.64 15.33 11.21
N MET A 130 16.39 15.76 11.25
CA MET A 130 15.77 16.58 10.23
C MET A 130 15.33 17.89 10.89
N PRO A 131 16.01 19.02 10.63
CA PRO A 131 15.62 20.29 11.19
C PRO A 131 14.16 20.60 10.85
N LEU A 132 13.36 20.79 11.87
CA LEU A 132 11.98 21.23 11.70
C LEU A 132 12.00 22.60 11.03
N GLY A 133 11.36 22.75 9.87
CA GLY A 133 11.25 24.03 9.18
C GLY A 133 12.30 24.30 8.10
N ASN A 134 13.16 23.34 7.76
CA ASN A 134 14.04 23.50 6.61
C ASN A 134 13.29 23.19 5.30
N GLU A 135 12.83 24.22 4.62
CA GLU A 135 12.09 24.12 3.36
C GLU A 135 12.91 23.42 2.26
N ALA A 136 14.23 23.61 2.22
CA ALA A 136 15.09 22.95 1.26
C ALA A 136 15.08 21.41 1.41
N MET A 137 15.11 20.90 2.64
CA MET A 137 14.97 19.45 2.89
C MET A 137 13.57 18.94 2.58
N THR A 138 12.55 19.76 2.76
CA THR A 138 11.17 19.40 2.40
C THR A 138 11.02 19.29 0.89
N GLN A 139 11.62 20.20 0.12
CA GLN A 139 11.65 20.14 -1.35
C GLN A 139 12.43 18.92 -1.85
N GLU A 140 13.57 18.64 -1.26
CA GLU A 140 14.37 17.46 -1.63
C GLU A 140 13.65 16.16 -1.31
N MET A 141 12.97 16.07 -0.17
CA MET A 141 12.12 14.92 0.15
C MET A 141 10.81 14.88 -0.65
N GLU A 142 10.22 16.00 -0.97
CA GLU A 142 9.07 16.05 -1.87
C GLU A 142 9.48 15.64 -3.29
N GLN A 143 10.65 16.07 -3.77
CA GLN A 143 11.22 15.58 -5.01
C GLN A 143 11.54 14.09 -4.95
N TYR A 144 12.01 13.60 -3.82
CA TYR A 144 12.28 12.19 -3.55
C TYR A 144 10.98 11.36 -3.50
N LEU A 145 9.93 11.89 -2.86
CA LEU A 145 8.60 11.30 -2.82
C LEU A 145 7.83 11.50 -4.13
N GLU A 146 8.10 12.60 -4.83
CA GLU A 146 7.44 12.91 -6.09
C GLU A 146 8.13 12.34 -7.33
N LEU A 147 9.31 11.78 -7.31
CA LEU A 147 9.97 11.19 -8.49
C LEU A 147 11.47 11.51 -8.62
N GLY A 148 12.09 12.10 -7.60
CA GLY A 148 13.39 12.72 -7.71
C GLY A 148 14.57 11.85 -7.28
N LEU A 149 14.51 10.54 -7.50
CA LEU A 149 15.76 9.79 -7.39
C LEU A 149 16.71 10.21 -8.51
N SER A 150 17.94 10.53 -8.15
CA SER A 150 19.00 10.80 -9.11
C SER A 150 19.31 9.56 -9.95
N ASP A 151 19.83 9.77 -11.15
CA ASP A 151 20.22 8.68 -12.06
C ASP A 151 21.15 7.65 -11.42
N GLU A 152 21.87 8.02 -10.36
CA GLU A 152 22.76 7.16 -9.58
C GLU A 152 22.03 6.04 -8.79
N TYR A 153 20.74 6.20 -8.53
CA TYR A 153 19.93 5.19 -7.84
C TYR A 153 19.38 4.11 -8.78
N TYR A 154 19.49 4.27 -10.07
CA TYR A 154 18.97 3.36 -11.07
C TYR A 154 19.83 2.11 -11.19
N THR A 155 19.63 1.22 -10.25
CA THR A 155 20.19 -0.12 -10.23
C THR A 155 19.13 -1.12 -10.69
N ASN A 156 19.43 -2.43 -10.59
CA ASN A 156 18.46 -3.50 -10.82
C ASN A 156 17.20 -3.42 -9.93
N LYS A 157 17.16 -2.51 -8.94
CA LYS A 157 16.00 -2.22 -8.08
C LYS A 157 15.10 -1.12 -8.62
N GLU A 158 15.49 -0.44 -9.68
CA GLU A 158 14.73 0.66 -10.30
C GLU A 158 13.30 0.24 -10.66
N ILE A 159 13.15 -0.94 -11.25
CA ILE A 159 11.85 -1.48 -11.63
C ILE A 159 10.91 -1.58 -10.42
N MET A 160 11.41 -2.10 -9.31
CA MET A 160 10.63 -2.23 -8.07
C MET A 160 10.27 -0.87 -7.49
N TYR A 161 11.21 0.04 -7.55
CA TYR A 161 11.01 1.41 -7.11
C TYR A 161 9.88 2.12 -7.88
N TRP A 162 9.95 2.11 -9.21
CA TRP A 162 8.92 2.73 -10.04
C TRP A 162 7.54 2.12 -9.82
N SER A 163 7.48 0.79 -9.70
CA SER A 163 6.23 0.09 -9.38
C SER A 163 5.64 0.51 -8.04
N ALA A 164 6.48 0.71 -7.03
CA ALA A 164 6.05 1.14 -5.70
C ALA A 164 5.51 2.57 -5.68
N LEU A 165 5.91 3.42 -6.63
CA LEU A 165 5.39 4.78 -6.75
C LEU A 165 3.97 4.86 -7.36
N ILE A 166 3.44 3.75 -7.87
CA ILE A 166 2.09 3.69 -8.45
C ILE A 166 1.13 2.86 -7.57
N PRO A 167 1.09 3.04 -6.25
CA PRO A 167 0.23 2.25 -5.37
C PRO A 167 -1.25 2.47 -5.64
N PHE A 168 -1.62 3.63 -6.20
CA PHE A 168 -3.00 4.00 -6.48
C PHE A 168 -3.60 3.24 -7.66
N LEU A 169 -2.78 2.74 -8.57
CA LEU A 169 -3.22 1.86 -9.66
C LEU A 169 -3.39 0.41 -9.19
N HIS A 170 -2.80 0.05 -8.05
CA HIS A 170 -2.76 -1.30 -7.48
C HIS A 170 -3.28 -1.34 -6.04
N GLY A 171 -3.95 -0.27 -5.58
CA GLY A 171 -4.50 -0.18 -4.23
C GLY A 171 -5.70 -1.10 -3.98
N PRO A 172 -6.25 -1.11 -2.76
CA PRO A 172 -7.36 -1.99 -2.37
C PRO A 172 -8.63 -1.85 -3.22
N ASN A 173 -8.78 -0.74 -3.95
CA ASN A 173 -9.90 -0.54 -4.88
C ASN A 173 -9.73 -1.24 -6.24
N MET A 174 -8.66 -2.00 -6.44
CA MET A 174 -8.48 -2.85 -7.62
C MET A 174 -9.63 -3.82 -7.86
N ASP A 175 -10.41 -4.09 -6.84
CA ASP A 175 -11.31 -5.21 -6.81
C ASP A 175 -12.69 -4.90 -7.36
N GLU A 176 -13.14 -3.67 -7.24
CA GLU A 176 -14.52 -3.36 -7.52
C GLU A 176 -14.72 -2.56 -8.80
N ASN A 177 -13.88 -1.58 -9.04
CA ASN A 177 -14.02 -0.73 -10.22
C ASN A 177 -12.72 0.00 -10.55
N PRO A 178 -12.05 -0.28 -11.68
CA PRO A 178 -10.87 0.49 -12.10
C PRO A 178 -11.13 1.97 -12.31
N TYR A 179 -12.40 2.39 -12.35
CA TYR A 179 -12.80 3.78 -12.51
C TYR A 179 -13.08 4.51 -11.22
N SER A 180 -13.03 3.84 -10.08
CA SER A 180 -13.11 4.48 -8.76
C SER A 180 -11.83 5.21 -8.36
N ILE A 181 -10.79 5.15 -9.20
CA ILE A 181 -9.51 5.79 -8.93
C ILE A 181 -9.65 7.30 -9.10
N HIS A 182 -9.22 8.03 -8.08
CA HIS A 182 -9.25 9.49 -8.07
C HIS A 182 -8.50 10.09 -9.27
N ALA A 183 -9.07 11.11 -9.91
CA ALA A 183 -8.44 11.80 -11.05
C ALA A 183 -7.04 12.33 -10.75
N GLU A 184 -6.80 12.78 -9.53
CA GLU A 184 -5.49 13.19 -9.03
C GLU A 184 -4.46 12.05 -9.00
N ALA A 185 -4.88 10.86 -8.57
CA ALA A 185 -4.03 9.67 -8.57
C ALA A 185 -3.66 9.25 -10.00
N LEU A 186 -4.59 9.34 -10.94
CA LEU A 186 -4.32 9.07 -12.36
C LEU A 186 -3.34 10.08 -12.96
N LYS A 187 -3.46 11.37 -12.64
CA LYS A 187 -2.48 12.39 -13.07
C LYS A 187 -1.09 12.12 -12.51
N LYS A 188 -1.00 11.70 -11.25
CA LYS A 188 0.27 11.33 -10.61
C LYS A 188 0.87 10.10 -11.28
N ALA A 189 0.07 9.06 -11.51
CA ALA A 189 0.50 7.85 -12.20
C ALA A 189 0.99 8.15 -13.64
N GLU A 190 0.32 9.03 -14.37
CA GLU A 190 0.74 9.47 -15.71
C GLU A 190 2.14 10.10 -15.69
N LYS A 191 2.40 11.00 -14.74
CA LYS A 191 3.73 11.63 -14.59
C LYS A 191 4.81 10.58 -14.29
N ILE A 192 4.50 9.62 -13.42
CA ILE A 192 5.42 8.53 -13.05
C ILE A 192 5.72 7.66 -14.27
N ILE A 193 4.68 7.22 -14.98
CA ILE A 193 4.83 6.40 -16.19
C ILE A 193 5.69 7.13 -17.23
N LYS A 194 5.44 8.41 -17.48
CA LYS A 194 6.22 9.22 -18.43
C LYS A 194 7.71 9.31 -18.06
N LYS A 195 8.04 9.46 -16.78
CA LYS A 195 9.43 9.44 -16.31
C LYS A 195 10.06 8.06 -16.41
N TRP A 196 9.31 7.01 -16.07
CA TRP A 196 9.78 5.64 -16.20
C TRP A 196 10.10 5.28 -17.66
N GLU A 197 9.29 5.76 -18.63
CA GLU A 197 9.55 5.63 -20.07
C GLU A 197 10.86 6.27 -20.53
N GLN A 198 11.32 7.28 -19.80
CA GLN A 198 12.57 7.99 -20.09
C GLN A 198 13.78 7.41 -19.36
N SER A 199 13.57 6.46 -18.45
CA SER A 199 14.61 5.85 -17.63
C SER A 199 15.30 4.67 -18.34
N SER A 200 16.34 4.15 -17.72
CA SER A 200 17.03 2.92 -18.18
C SER A 200 16.11 1.70 -18.15
N ALA A 201 15.09 1.70 -17.29
CA ALA A 201 14.10 0.63 -17.13
C ALA A 201 12.88 0.72 -18.08
N LYS A 202 12.95 1.53 -19.12
CA LYS A 202 11.86 1.76 -20.10
C LYS A 202 11.32 0.52 -20.82
N ASN A 203 12.08 -0.57 -20.83
CA ASN A 203 11.68 -1.84 -21.45
C ASN A 203 11.22 -2.88 -20.41
N SER A 204 10.90 -2.45 -19.21
CA SER A 204 10.48 -3.33 -18.13
C SER A 204 9.08 -3.89 -18.33
N VAL A 205 8.89 -5.19 -18.02
CA VAL A 205 7.57 -5.84 -18.00
C VAL A 205 6.61 -5.12 -17.04
N LEU A 206 7.11 -4.61 -15.91
CA LEU A 206 6.29 -3.90 -14.95
C LEU A 206 5.86 -2.53 -15.46
N LEU A 207 6.67 -1.85 -16.28
CA LEU A 207 6.22 -0.64 -16.96
C LEU A 207 5.08 -0.94 -17.93
N TYR A 208 5.22 -1.97 -18.77
CA TYR A 208 4.16 -2.35 -19.70
C TYR A 208 2.87 -2.74 -18.98
N PHE A 209 2.97 -3.46 -17.86
CA PHE A 209 1.84 -3.81 -17.01
C PHE A 209 1.14 -2.55 -16.45
N ASN A 210 1.90 -1.59 -15.92
CA ASN A 210 1.36 -0.33 -15.39
C ASN A 210 0.75 0.55 -16.48
N GLN A 211 1.35 0.60 -17.67
CA GLN A 211 0.78 1.29 -18.83
C GLN A 211 -0.56 0.67 -19.26
N ALA A 212 -0.62 -0.66 -19.33
CA ALA A 212 -1.86 -1.37 -19.65
C ALA A 212 -2.96 -1.03 -18.63
N TRP A 213 -2.62 -1.04 -17.35
CA TRP A 213 -3.54 -0.69 -16.28
C TRP A 213 -4.00 0.78 -16.33
N TYR A 214 -3.08 1.72 -16.51
CA TYR A 214 -3.40 3.13 -16.66
C TYR A 214 -4.37 3.39 -17.83
N HIS A 215 -4.12 2.76 -18.97
CA HIS A 215 -4.99 2.90 -20.13
C HIS A 215 -6.34 2.19 -19.96
N LEU A 216 -6.43 1.11 -19.17
CA LEU A 216 -7.71 0.55 -18.77
C LEU A 216 -8.48 1.56 -17.92
N CYS A 217 -7.86 2.16 -16.89
CA CYS A 217 -8.47 3.16 -16.01
C CYS A 217 -8.94 4.42 -16.77
N THR A 218 -8.22 4.82 -17.82
CA THR A 218 -8.56 5.96 -18.67
C THR A 218 -9.46 5.58 -19.87
N LYS A 219 -10.05 4.39 -19.88
CA LYS A 219 -10.97 3.87 -20.92
C LYS A 219 -10.36 3.76 -22.33
N ASN A 220 -9.04 3.78 -22.43
CA ASN A 220 -8.33 3.58 -23.69
C ASN A 220 -7.99 2.09 -23.90
N TYR A 221 -9.02 1.27 -24.08
CA TYR A 221 -8.90 -0.20 -24.10
C TYR A 221 -8.00 -0.71 -25.23
N LYS A 222 -7.98 -0.05 -26.39
CA LYS A 222 -7.12 -0.45 -27.51
C LYS A 222 -5.64 -0.35 -27.12
N THR A 223 -5.26 0.74 -26.49
CA THR A 223 -3.89 0.98 -26.02
C THR A 223 -3.58 0.06 -24.83
N ALA A 224 -4.54 -0.14 -23.91
CA ALA A 224 -4.38 -1.10 -22.81
C ALA A 224 -4.07 -2.52 -23.31
N ILE A 225 -4.74 -3.01 -24.34
CA ILE A 225 -4.48 -4.30 -24.96
C ILE A 225 -3.08 -4.34 -25.61
N ALA A 226 -2.69 -3.28 -26.31
CA ALA A 226 -1.37 -3.22 -26.93
C ALA A 226 -0.23 -3.32 -25.91
N PHE A 227 -0.36 -2.65 -24.76
CA PHE A 227 0.58 -2.80 -23.66
C PHE A 227 0.48 -4.15 -22.95
N SER A 228 -0.72 -4.72 -22.85
CA SER A 228 -0.91 -6.09 -22.35
C SER A 228 -0.22 -7.13 -23.26
N ASP A 229 -0.23 -6.94 -24.56
CA ASP A 229 0.51 -7.82 -25.49
C ASP A 229 2.02 -7.72 -25.29
N LYS A 230 2.55 -6.52 -24.98
CA LYS A 230 3.96 -6.37 -24.57
C LYS A 230 4.23 -7.07 -23.24
N THR A 231 3.40 -6.85 -22.23
CA THR A 231 3.50 -7.51 -20.92
C THR A 231 3.51 -9.02 -21.08
N MET A 232 2.60 -9.56 -21.90
CA MET A 232 2.47 -11.01 -22.13
C MET A 232 3.74 -11.64 -22.70
N LYS A 233 4.46 -10.94 -23.57
CA LYS A 233 5.73 -11.42 -24.14
C LYS A 233 6.86 -11.51 -23.11
N HIS A 234 6.74 -10.77 -22.03
CA HIS A 234 7.74 -10.61 -20.98
C HIS A 234 7.28 -11.11 -19.60
N LEU A 235 6.21 -11.92 -19.53
CA LEU A 235 5.71 -12.42 -18.24
C LEU A 235 6.76 -13.20 -17.43
N GLY A 236 7.70 -13.84 -18.11
CA GLY A 236 8.82 -14.55 -17.48
C GLY A 236 9.81 -13.62 -16.77
N ASP A 237 9.85 -12.34 -17.15
CA ASP A 237 10.75 -11.33 -16.59
C ASP A 237 10.17 -10.66 -15.34
N VAL A 238 8.95 -11.03 -14.93
CA VAL A 238 8.35 -10.53 -13.68
C VAL A 238 9.18 -11.04 -12.49
N PRO A 239 9.65 -10.16 -11.59
CA PRO A 239 10.38 -10.57 -10.39
C PRO A 239 9.62 -11.65 -9.61
N LEU A 240 10.35 -12.66 -9.12
CA LEU A 240 9.78 -13.86 -8.53
C LEU A 240 8.81 -13.56 -7.37
N GLU A 241 9.18 -12.60 -6.53
CA GLU A 241 8.39 -12.11 -5.39
C GLU A 241 7.08 -11.43 -5.80
N LEU A 242 6.98 -10.93 -7.03
CA LEU A 242 5.80 -10.24 -7.56
C LEU A 242 4.94 -11.13 -8.46
N GLN A 243 5.42 -12.30 -8.87
CA GLN A 243 4.72 -13.14 -9.84
C GLN A 243 3.31 -13.50 -9.39
N ASN A 244 3.14 -13.88 -8.12
CA ASN A 244 1.84 -14.27 -7.57
C ASN A 244 0.86 -13.11 -7.43
N PHE A 245 1.34 -11.89 -7.53
CA PHE A 245 0.51 -10.68 -7.54
C PHE A 245 0.28 -10.20 -8.98
N ILE A 246 1.34 -9.92 -9.73
CA ILE A 246 1.25 -9.28 -11.06
C ILE A 246 0.54 -10.17 -12.08
N ILE A 247 0.89 -11.47 -12.16
CA ILE A 247 0.40 -12.33 -13.23
C ILE A 247 -1.10 -12.60 -13.15
N PRO A 248 -1.70 -12.89 -11.98
CA PRO A 248 -3.15 -13.00 -11.87
C PRO A 248 -3.88 -11.73 -12.27
N PHE A 249 -3.45 -10.60 -11.74
CA PHE A 249 -4.07 -9.31 -12.06
C PHE A 249 -3.88 -8.90 -13.53
N PHE A 250 -2.75 -9.23 -14.13
CA PHE A 250 -2.53 -9.05 -15.56
C PHE A 250 -3.61 -9.76 -16.40
N TRP A 251 -3.84 -11.05 -16.14
CA TRP A 251 -4.83 -11.81 -16.89
C TRP A 251 -6.25 -11.31 -16.66
N ARG A 252 -6.59 -10.94 -15.43
CA ARG A 252 -7.89 -10.34 -15.10
C ARG A 252 -8.11 -9.04 -15.88
N ASN A 253 -7.14 -8.12 -15.81
CA ASN A 253 -7.26 -6.80 -16.42
C ASN A 253 -7.32 -6.87 -17.95
N LEU A 254 -6.59 -7.79 -18.54
CA LEU A 254 -6.69 -8.09 -19.97
C LEU A 254 -8.09 -8.62 -20.32
N GLY A 255 -8.67 -9.45 -19.47
CA GLY A 255 -10.05 -9.92 -19.61
C GLY A 255 -11.04 -8.75 -19.55
N PHE A 256 -10.89 -7.83 -18.62
CA PHE A 256 -11.70 -6.60 -18.55
C PHE A 256 -11.62 -5.78 -19.83
N CYS A 257 -10.41 -5.57 -20.36
CA CYS A 257 -10.23 -4.85 -21.62
C CYS A 257 -10.98 -5.51 -22.78
N TYR A 258 -10.99 -6.84 -22.84
CA TYR A 258 -11.72 -7.56 -23.88
C TYR A 258 -13.24 -7.52 -23.68
N ASP A 259 -13.75 -7.69 -22.47
CA ASP A 259 -15.18 -7.59 -22.19
C ASP A 259 -15.72 -6.21 -22.51
N LEU A 260 -15.02 -5.15 -22.10
CA LEU A 260 -15.39 -3.76 -22.38
C LEU A 260 -15.33 -3.38 -23.86
N GLN A 261 -14.70 -4.23 -24.68
CA GLN A 261 -14.72 -4.12 -26.15
C GLN A 261 -15.72 -5.10 -26.82
N GLY A 262 -16.54 -5.80 -26.07
CA GLY A 262 -17.47 -6.81 -26.59
C GLY A 262 -16.79 -8.11 -27.08
N LYS A 263 -15.52 -8.31 -26.77
CA LYS A 263 -14.72 -9.47 -27.21
C LYS A 263 -14.77 -10.61 -26.20
N ARG A 264 -15.98 -11.03 -25.83
CA ARG A 264 -16.21 -12.00 -24.75
C ARG A 264 -15.38 -13.28 -24.83
N LYS A 265 -15.26 -13.88 -26.00
CA LYS A 265 -14.46 -15.12 -26.17
C LYS A 265 -12.98 -14.94 -25.76
N GLN A 266 -12.42 -13.75 -26.03
CA GLN A 266 -11.04 -13.42 -25.67
C GLN A 266 -10.94 -13.11 -24.17
N ALA A 267 -11.93 -12.44 -23.59
CA ALA A 267 -12.00 -12.19 -22.14
C ALA A 267 -12.00 -13.50 -21.35
N VAL A 268 -12.89 -14.43 -21.68
CA VAL A 268 -12.96 -15.75 -21.02
C VAL A 268 -11.63 -16.48 -21.10
N ARG A 269 -10.98 -16.47 -22.27
CA ARG A 269 -9.66 -17.10 -22.41
C ARG A 269 -8.60 -16.48 -21.49
N ALA A 270 -8.64 -15.15 -21.31
CA ALA A 270 -7.73 -14.46 -20.41
C ALA A 270 -7.99 -14.86 -18.95
N TYR A 271 -9.24 -14.82 -18.49
CA TYR A 271 -9.61 -15.23 -17.14
C TYR A 271 -9.19 -16.68 -16.84
N LEU A 272 -9.49 -17.60 -17.74
CA LEU A 272 -9.14 -19.02 -17.57
C LEU A 272 -7.60 -19.23 -17.51
N LYS A 273 -6.82 -18.47 -18.27
CA LYS A 273 -5.34 -18.50 -18.16
C LYS A 273 -4.86 -18.04 -16.80
N GLY A 274 -5.43 -16.96 -16.26
CA GLY A 274 -5.09 -16.47 -14.94
C GLY A 274 -5.48 -17.46 -13.84
N ILE A 275 -6.70 -18.01 -13.90
CA ILE A 275 -7.17 -19.04 -12.96
C ILE A 275 -6.27 -20.29 -13.00
N LYS A 276 -5.90 -20.72 -14.20
CA LYS A 276 -4.98 -21.86 -14.39
C LYS A 276 -3.63 -21.58 -13.74
N TYR A 277 -3.04 -20.40 -13.98
CA TYR A 277 -1.79 -19.98 -13.36
C TYR A 277 -1.87 -20.05 -11.83
N CYS A 278 -2.93 -19.47 -11.23
CA CYS A 278 -3.12 -19.49 -9.79
C CYS A 278 -3.18 -20.90 -9.21
N LYS A 279 -3.90 -21.81 -9.90
CA LYS A 279 -4.00 -23.22 -9.50
C LYS A 279 -2.64 -23.93 -9.59
N GLU A 280 -1.87 -23.72 -10.66
CA GLU A 280 -0.52 -24.27 -10.82
C GLU A 280 0.45 -23.78 -9.74
N LYS A 281 0.29 -22.53 -9.29
CA LYS A 281 1.05 -21.94 -8.18
C LYS A 281 0.49 -22.29 -6.80
N LYS A 282 -0.56 -23.12 -6.72
CA LYS A 282 -1.23 -23.53 -5.47
C LYS A 282 -1.68 -22.34 -4.61
N MET A 283 -2.15 -21.28 -5.26
CA MET A 283 -2.72 -20.13 -4.55
C MET A 283 -4.01 -20.56 -3.84
N ASP A 284 -4.29 -19.89 -2.70
CA ASP A 284 -5.52 -20.12 -1.95
C ASP A 284 -6.75 -19.88 -2.83
N THR A 285 -7.74 -20.77 -2.73
CA THR A 285 -9.00 -20.70 -3.50
C THR A 285 -9.72 -19.37 -3.27
N LYS A 286 -9.73 -18.86 -2.02
CA LYS A 286 -10.33 -17.56 -1.70
C LYS A 286 -9.66 -16.40 -2.45
N ASN A 287 -8.34 -16.46 -2.62
CA ASN A 287 -7.61 -15.46 -3.40
C ASN A 287 -7.98 -15.54 -4.90
N ILE A 288 -8.15 -16.76 -5.43
CA ILE A 288 -8.56 -16.95 -6.82
C ILE A 288 -9.97 -16.41 -7.03
N GLU A 289 -10.92 -16.75 -6.14
CA GLU A 289 -12.29 -16.25 -6.16
C GLU A 289 -12.34 -14.72 -6.01
N TYR A 290 -11.51 -14.16 -5.17
CA TYR A 290 -11.40 -12.72 -4.97
C TYR A 290 -10.93 -12.00 -6.25
N ILE A 291 -9.89 -12.52 -6.93
CA ILE A 291 -9.32 -11.90 -8.13
C ILE A 291 -10.26 -12.05 -9.33
N PHE A 292 -10.79 -13.24 -9.57
CA PHE A 292 -11.50 -13.55 -10.80
C PHE A 292 -13.02 -13.55 -10.65
N LYS A 293 -13.55 -13.63 -9.40
CA LYS A 293 -14.99 -13.77 -9.14
C LYS A 293 -15.58 -14.85 -10.08
N ASP A 294 -16.63 -14.52 -10.80
CA ASP A 294 -17.28 -15.34 -11.83
C ASP A 294 -17.11 -14.73 -13.24
N TYR A 295 -16.06 -13.95 -13.46
CA TYR A 295 -15.82 -13.29 -14.75
C TYR A 295 -15.63 -14.24 -15.93
N ASP A 296 -15.28 -15.50 -15.68
CA ASP A 296 -15.26 -16.53 -16.72
C ASP A 296 -16.70 -16.92 -17.19
N LYS A 297 -17.72 -16.69 -16.36
CA LYS A 297 -19.14 -16.95 -16.63
C LYS A 297 -19.90 -15.69 -17.02
N VAL A 298 -19.69 -14.61 -16.29
CA VAL A 298 -20.37 -13.33 -16.46
C VAL A 298 -19.40 -12.30 -17.01
N ALA A 299 -19.81 -11.55 -18.06
CA ALA A 299 -18.95 -10.50 -18.60
C ALA A 299 -18.76 -9.37 -17.60
N TYR A 300 -17.55 -8.82 -17.54
CA TYR A 300 -17.29 -7.62 -16.78
C TYR A 300 -17.97 -6.41 -17.44
N HIS A 301 -18.77 -5.70 -16.68
CA HIS A 301 -19.44 -4.46 -17.07
C HIS A 301 -19.10 -3.34 -16.06
N ILE A 302 -19.17 -2.09 -16.55
CA ILE A 302 -18.97 -0.89 -15.74
C ILE A 302 -20.32 -0.39 -15.27
#